data_11698a82f9c2eb4e6befc15529c7ab0f
#
_entry.id   11698a82f9c2eb4e6befc15529c7ab0f
#
_cell.length_a   1.000
_cell.length_b   1.000
_cell.length_c   1.000
_cell.angle_alpha   90.00
_cell.angle_beta   90.00
_cell.angle_gamma   90.00
#
_symmetry.space_group_name_H-M   'P 1'
#
loop_
_entity.id
_entity.type
_entity.pdbx_description
1 polymer ?
#
loop_
_entity_poly.entity_id
_entity_poly.type
_entity_poly.pdbx_seq_one_letter_code
_entity_poly.pdbx_strand_id
1 'polypeptide(L)'
;DDKKLVEMNIADAKKMGASILENTKVVNANRVEEGWEVALDNGEIIKSKILINAAGPWINETVNNVIKINTNKSIRLVRGSHIITNKLYEEGVAFTLQNDDNRIVFVIPYKKEFSLIGTTEVDVITPDNPSISDEEKIYLINTINNHFVKQISQQDIVDTYSGIRPLIEDFKEASKVSRDYV
;
A
#
# COMPACT_ATOMS: atom_id res chain seq x y z
N ASP A 1 12.40 3.13 4.89
CA ASP A 1 12.23 1.93 4.04
C ASP A 1 11.31 0.96 4.76
N ASP A 2 10.03 0.93 4.35
CA ASP A 2 8.97 0.17 4.99
C ASP A 2 9.23 -1.34 4.91
N LYS A 3 9.79 -1.82 3.80
CA LYS A 3 10.18 -3.22 3.65
C LYS A 3 11.18 -3.62 4.74
N LYS A 4 12.20 -2.80 4.96
CA LYS A 4 13.21 -3.09 5.99
C LYS A 4 12.61 -3.10 7.39
N LEU A 5 11.66 -2.19 7.66
CA LEU A 5 10.94 -2.17 8.94
C LEU A 5 10.14 -3.47 9.15
N VAL A 6 9.42 -3.93 8.14
CA VAL A 6 8.68 -5.21 8.19
C VAL A 6 9.63 -6.39 8.41
N GLU A 7 10.75 -6.45 7.68
CA GLU A 7 11.77 -7.50 7.86
C GLU A 7 12.35 -7.53 9.29
N MET A 8 12.59 -6.36 9.87
CA MET A 8 13.06 -6.23 11.27
C MET A 8 12.02 -6.71 12.27
N ASN A 9 10.74 -6.33 12.09
CA ASN A 9 9.65 -6.78 12.95
C ASN A 9 9.46 -8.31 12.87
N ILE A 10 9.54 -8.89 11.68
CA ILE A 10 9.49 -10.34 11.47
C ILE A 10 10.67 -11.05 12.18
N ALA A 11 11.88 -10.52 12.03
CA ALA A 11 13.06 -11.07 12.66
C ALA A 11 12.95 -11.04 14.19
N ASP A 12 12.37 -9.99 14.73
CA ASP A 12 12.17 -9.87 16.18
C ASP A 12 11.07 -10.82 16.69
N ALA A 13 9.96 -10.92 15.97
CA ALA A 13 8.89 -11.87 16.28
C ALA A 13 9.41 -13.33 16.28
N LYS A 14 10.25 -13.71 15.30
CA LYS A 14 10.90 -15.01 15.28
C LYS A 14 11.75 -15.29 16.53
N LYS A 15 12.51 -14.29 17.02
CA LYS A 15 13.28 -14.43 18.28
C LYS A 15 12.38 -14.64 19.49
N MET A 16 11.17 -14.09 19.44
CA MET A 16 10.16 -14.26 20.50
C MET A 16 9.34 -15.56 20.36
N GLY A 17 9.66 -16.42 19.39
CA GLY A 17 9.04 -17.72 19.21
C GLY A 17 7.91 -17.78 18.17
N ALA A 18 7.71 -16.72 17.38
CA ALA A 18 6.73 -16.77 16.30
C ALA A 18 7.21 -17.64 15.14
N SER A 19 6.31 -18.45 14.58
CA SER A 19 6.51 -19.17 13.33
C SER A 19 6.09 -18.29 12.15
N ILE A 20 6.97 -18.15 11.15
CA ILE A 20 6.72 -17.40 9.92
C ILE A 20 6.75 -18.39 8.76
N LEU A 21 5.65 -18.44 8.02
CA LEU A 21 5.50 -19.27 6.84
C LEU A 21 5.51 -18.34 5.61
N GLU A 22 6.63 -18.33 4.92
CA GLU A 22 6.80 -17.56 3.68
C GLU A 22 6.34 -18.40 2.48
N ASN A 23 5.84 -17.73 1.41
CA ASN A 23 5.34 -18.39 0.21
C ASN A 23 4.28 -19.46 0.49
N THR A 24 3.48 -19.27 1.53
CA THR A 24 2.45 -20.20 1.98
C THR A 24 1.11 -19.48 2.03
N LYS A 25 0.14 -19.95 1.24
CA LYS A 25 -1.18 -19.33 1.16
C LYS A 25 -2.17 -20.04 2.07
N VAL A 26 -2.95 -19.25 2.84
CA VAL A 26 -4.14 -19.75 3.52
C VAL A 26 -5.25 -19.94 2.48
N VAL A 27 -5.74 -21.17 2.31
CA VAL A 27 -6.77 -21.50 1.32
C VAL A 27 -8.16 -21.67 1.92
N ASN A 28 -8.26 -21.95 3.21
CA ASN A 28 -9.53 -22.04 3.92
C ASN A 28 -9.34 -21.79 5.41
N ALA A 29 -10.33 -21.19 6.08
CA ALA A 29 -10.34 -21.01 7.52
C ALA A 29 -11.76 -21.25 8.06
N ASN A 30 -11.90 -22.24 8.93
CA ASN A 30 -13.16 -22.62 9.51
C ASN A 30 -13.19 -22.30 11.01
N ARG A 31 -14.31 -21.74 11.47
CA ARG A 31 -14.57 -21.58 12.90
C ARG A 31 -14.90 -22.94 13.50
N VAL A 32 -14.22 -23.29 14.57
CA VAL A 32 -14.47 -24.51 15.38
C VAL A 32 -14.77 -24.12 16.82
N GLU A 33 -15.13 -25.08 17.65
CA GLU A 33 -15.56 -24.83 19.04
C GLU A 33 -14.50 -24.05 19.85
N GLU A 34 -13.24 -24.43 19.74
CA GLU A 34 -12.14 -23.82 20.51
C GLU A 34 -11.27 -22.84 19.68
N GLY A 35 -11.78 -22.30 18.57
CA GLY A 35 -10.99 -21.36 17.77
C GLY A 35 -11.14 -21.51 16.25
N TRP A 36 -10.06 -21.73 15.56
CA TRP A 36 -9.99 -21.80 14.11
C TRP A 36 -9.14 -22.99 13.63
N GLU A 37 -9.61 -23.64 12.57
CA GLU A 37 -8.81 -24.51 11.73
C GLU A 37 -8.49 -23.81 10.42
N VAL A 38 -7.20 -23.64 10.14
CA VAL A 38 -6.69 -22.90 9.00
C VAL A 38 -5.93 -23.85 8.08
N ALA A 39 -6.43 -24.06 6.87
CA ALA A 39 -5.79 -24.91 5.87
C ALA A 39 -4.86 -24.08 4.97
N LEU A 40 -3.67 -24.60 4.77
CA LEU A 40 -2.64 -24.04 3.92
C LEU A 40 -2.60 -24.73 2.54
N ASP A 41 -2.05 -24.07 1.54
CA ASP A 41 -1.92 -24.59 0.17
C ASP A 41 -0.96 -25.79 0.05
N ASN A 42 -0.09 -25.99 1.03
CA ASN A 42 0.79 -27.17 1.14
C ASN A 42 0.09 -28.39 1.79
N GLY A 43 -1.20 -28.27 2.15
CA GLY A 43 -1.99 -29.33 2.79
C GLY A 43 -1.89 -29.37 4.32
N GLU A 44 -1.11 -28.52 4.94
CA GLU A 44 -1.01 -28.41 6.40
C GLU A 44 -2.26 -27.74 6.98
N ILE A 45 -2.66 -28.16 8.19
CA ILE A 45 -3.76 -27.56 8.97
C ILE A 45 -3.19 -27.00 10.27
N ILE A 46 -3.41 -25.72 10.51
CA ILE A 46 -3.02 -25.04 11.74
C ILE A 46 -4.26 -24.76 12.58
N LYS A 47 -4.17 -25.05 13.88
CA LYS A 47 -5.21 -24.69 14.86
C LYS A 47 -4.79 -23.46 15.64
N SER A 48 -5.70 -22.51 15.82
CA SER A 48 -5.45 -21.28 16.59
C SER A 48 -6.69 -20.82 17.33
N LYS A 49 -6.51 -20.14 18.45
CA LYS A 49 -7.60 -19.53 19.21
C LYS A 49 -8.17 -18.29 18.51
N ILE A 50 -7.32 -17.54 17.82
CA ILE A 50 -7.65 -16.28 17.16
C ILE A 50 -7.10 -16.32 15.75
N LEU A 51 -7.89 -15.83 14.80
CA LEU A 51 -7.48 -15.56 13.42
C LEU A 51 -7.51 -14.06 13.17
N ILE A 52 -6.40 -13.51 12.69
CA ILE A 52 -6.29 -12.11 12.32
C ILE A 52 -6.13 -12.02 10.80
N ASN A 53 -7.07 -11.36 10.13
CA ASN A 53 -6.96 -11.07 8.71
C ASN A 53 -6.22 -9.73 8.53
N ALA A 54 -4.95 -9.80 8.14
CA ALA A 54 -4.10 -8.66 7.81
C ALA A 54 -3.64 -8.72 6.34
N ALA A 55 -4.51 -9.22 5.45
CA ALA A 55 -4.20 -9.47 4.04
C ALA A 55 -4.12 -8.18 3.18
N GLY A 56 -4.10 -6.99 3.78
CA GLY A 56 -3.96 -5.73 3.06
C GLY A 56 -5.01 -5.57 1.94
N PRO A 57 -4.62 -5.27 0.69
CA PRO A 57 -5.59 -5.05 -0.39
C PRO A 57 -6.43 -6.29 -0.75
N TRP A 58 -6.01 -7.50 -0.36
CA TRP A 58 -6.74 -8.75 -0.59
C TRP A 58 -7.70 -9.13 0.55
N ILE A 59 -7.97 -8.20 1.49
CA ILE A 59 -8.83 -8.48 2.66
C ILE A 59 -10.23 -8.95 2.28
N ASN A 60 -10.85 -8.36 1.23
CA ASN A 60 -12.18 -8.78 0.75
C ASN A 60 -12.14 -10.20 0.16
N GLU A 61 -11.11 -10.53 -0.62
CA GLU A 61 -10.91 -11.89 -1.15
C GLU A 61 -10.78 -12.89 0.01
N THR A 62 -9.98 -12.55 1.00
CA THR A 62 -9.78 -13.40 2.19
C THR A 62 -11.08 -13.61 2.97
N VAL A 63 -11.86 -12.55 3.19
CA VAL A 63 -13.16 -12.64 3.89
C VAL A 63 -14.15 -13.51 3.11
N ASN A 64 -14.27 -13.31 1.81
CA ASN A 64 -15.30 -13.96 0.99
C ASN A 64 -14.93 -15.41 0.64
N ASN A 65 -13.67 -15.66 0.29
CA ASN A 65 -13.25 -16.94 -0.29
C ASN A 65 -12.56 -17.87 0.70
N VAL A 66 -11.89 -17.32 1.72
CA VAL A 66 -11.11 -18.10 2.70
C VAL A 66 -11.88 -18.28 4.00
N ILE A 67 -12.35 -17.18 4.60
CA ILE A 67 -13.06 -17.21 5.90
C ILE A 67 -14.56 -17.46 5.71
N LYS A 68 -15.12 -17.01 4.59
CA LYS A 68 -16.53 -17.22 4.16
C LYS A 68 -17.55 -16.68 5.15
N ILE A 69 -17.31 -15.48 5.69
CA ILE A 69 -18.24 -14.77 6.58
C ILE A 69 -18.93 -13.63 5.82
N ASN A 70 -20.21 -13.42 6.12
CA ASN A 70 -20.93 -12.27 5.61
C ASN A 70 -20.55 -11.01 6.40
N THR A 71 -20.20 -9.95 5.68
CA THR A 71 -19.96 -8.62 6.27
C THR A 71 -20.63 -7.56 5.42
N ASN A 72 -21.14 -6.54 6.06
CA ASN A 72 -21.67 -5.33 5.40
C ASN A 72 -20.59 -4.26 5.22
N LYS A 73 -19.36 -4.54 5.64
CA LYS A 73 -18.21 -3.64 5.43
C LYS A 73 -17.53 -4.03 4.14
N SER A 74 -17.24 -3.04 3.32
CA SER A 74 -16.46 -3.18 2.10
C SER A 74 -15.23 -2.29 2.14
N ILE A 75 -14.25 -2.64 1.35
CA ILE A 75 -13.09 -1.79 1.13
C ILE A 75 -13.08 -1.28 -0.31
N ARG A 76 -12.60 -0.09 -0.45
CA ARG A 76 -12.25 0.58 -1.70
C ARG A 76 -10.75 0.46 -1.91
N LEU A 77 -10.36 0.12 -3.12
CA LEU A 77 -8.95 0.00 -3.49
C LEU A 77 -8.50 1.28 -4.18
N VAL A 78 -7.47 1.92 -3.64
CA VAL A 78 -6.92 3.16 -4.18
C VAL A 78 -5.45 2.97 -4.51
N ARG A 79 -5.11 3.08 -5.80
CA ARG A 79 -3.72 3.08 -6.26
C ARG A 79 -3.08 4.43 -5.92
N GLY A 80 -1.90 4.36 -5.33
CA GLY A 80 -1.00 5.50 -5.16
C GLY A 80 0.31 5.24 -5.87
N SER A 81 0.69 6.14 -6.76
CA SER A 81 1.88 6.00 -7.58
C SER A 81 2.89 7.10 -7.29
N HIS A 82 4.16 6.79 -7.54
CA HIS A 82 5.28 7.69 -7.36
C HIS A 82 6.19 7.63 -8.58
N ILE A 83 6.80 8.76 -8.91
CA ILE A 83 7.91 8.84 -9.84
C ILE A 83 9.21 9.12 -9.08
N ILE A 84 10.31 8.64 -9.60
CA ILE A 84 11.66 8.91 -9.11
C ILE A 84 12.39 9.66 -10.22
N THR A 85 12.96 10.81 -9.87
CA THR A 85 13.75 11.63 -10.80
C THR A 85 15.15 11.83 -10.25
N ASN A 86 16.07 12.32 -11.08
CA ASN A 86 17.31 12.88 -10.56
C ASN A 86 17.03 14.01 -9.59
N LYS A 87 17.90 14.22 -8.63
CA LYS A 87 17.78 15.21 -7.56
C LYS A 87 17.33 16.57 -8.07
N LEU A 88 16.25 17.09 -7.48
CA LEU A 88 15.66 18.36 -7.87
C LEU A 88 16.27 19.56 -7.14
N TYR A 89 16.76 19.36 -5.92
CA TYR A 89 17.28 20.40 -5.01
C TYR A 89 18.38 19.81 -4.10
N GLU A 90 19.19 20.67 -3.51
CA GLU A 90 20.34 20.26 -2.70
C GLU A 90 20.03 20.09 -1.21
N GLU A 91 19.00 20.78 -0.71
CA GLU A 91 18.60 20.74 0.69
C GLU A 91 18.08 19.35 1.08
N GLY A 92 18.47 18.88 2.25
CA GLY A 92 18.06 17.57 2.79
C GLY A 92 16.66 17.58 3.42
N VAL A 93 15.73 18.43 2.95
CA VAL A 93 14.36 18.58 3.45
C VAL A 93 13.35 17.92 2.53
N ALA A 94 12.20 17.53 3.06
CA ALA A 94 11.07 17.10 2.25
C ALA A 94 10.07 18.24 2.09
N PHE A 95 9.46 18.33 0.91
CA PHE A 95 8.41 19.31 0.62
C PHE A 95 7.05 18.63 0.62
N THR A 96 6.04 19.35 1.11
CA THR A 96 4.62 19.02 0.98
C THR A 96 4.00 20.03 0.05
N LEU A 97 3.60 19.61 -1.14
CA LEU A 97 2.98 20.46 -2.16
C LEU A 97 1.48 20.26 -2.12
N GLN A 98 0.75 21.34 -1.97
CA GLN A 98 -0.70 21.34 -2.04
C GLN A 98 -1.14 21.87 -3.41
N ASN A 99 -1.86 21.02 -4.16
CA ASN A 99 -2.39 21.38 -5.47
C ASN A 99 -3.77 22.02 -5.37
N ASP A 100 -4.21 22.69 -6.44
CA ASP A 100 -5.52 23.35 -6.52
C ASP A 100 -6.70 22.37 -6.38
N ASP A 101 -6.49 21.10 -6.68
CA ASP A 101 -7.46 20.01 -6.49
C ASP A 101 -7.49 19.46 -5.06
N ASN A 102 -6.84 20.13 -4.11
CA ASN A 102 -6.67 19.75 -2.71
C ASN A 102 -5.88 18.46 -2.46
N ARG A 103 -5.31 17.83 -3.48
CA ARG A 103 -4.41 16.70 -3.28
C ARG A 103 -3.02 17.16 -2.85
N ILE A 104 -2.39 16.34 -2.03
CA ILE A 104 -1.04 16.59 -1.51
C ILE A 104 -0.06 15.67 -2.23
N VAL A 105 1.03 16.27 -2.71
CA VAL A 105 2.18 15.55 -3.29
C VAL A 105 3.41 15.85 -2.45
N PHE A 106 4.10 14.79 -2.06
CA PHE A 106 5.39 14.92 -1.36
C PHE A 106 6.54 14.88 -2.35
N VAL A 107 7.59 15.65 -2.06
CA VAL A 107 8.88 15.58 -2.74
C VAL A 107 9.94 15.28 -1.68
N ILE A 108 10.50 14.09 -1.72
CA ILE A 108 11.34 13.54 -0.66
C ILE A 108 12.73 13.21 -1.23
N PRO A 109 13.82 13.62 -0.59
CA PRO A 109 15.16 13.14 -0.95
C PRO A 109 15.23 11.61 -0.87
N TYR A 110 15.73 10.98 -1.92
CA TYR A 110 15.76 9.53 -2.02
C TYR A 110 17.14 9.04 -2.46
N LYS A 111 17.74 8.10 -1.73
CA LYS A 111 19.05 7.48 -2.02
C LYS A 111 20.17 8.50 -2.38
N LYS A 112 20.15 9.69 -1.75
CA LYS A 112 21.09 10.80 -1.96
C LYS A 112 21.02 11.51 -3.32
N GLU A 113 20.89 10.75 -4.41
CA GLU A 113 21.00 11.24 -5.81
C GLU A 113 19.64 11.48 -6.48
N PHE A 114 18.54 11.12 -5.81
CA PHE A 114 17.20 11.14 -6.40
C PHE A 114 16.22 11.95 -5.57
N SER A 115 15.12 12.31 -6.21
CA SER A 115 13.91 12.81 -5.58
C SER A 115 12.76 11.83 -5.82
N LEU A 116 12.06 11.46 -4.75
CA LEU A 116 10.85 10.66 -4.78
C LEU A 116 9.65 11.61 -4.74
N ILE A 117 8.77 11.51 -5.73
CA ILE A 117 7.65 12.42 -5.94
C ILE A 117 6.35 11.61 -5.96
N GLY A 118 5.41 11.96 -5.13
CA GLY A 118 4.11 11.29 -5.00
C GLY A 118 3.36 11.71 -3.75
N THR A 119 2.13 11.34 -3.67
CA THR A 119 1.48 10.20 -4.35
C THR A 119 0.32 10.68 -5.22
N THR A 120 -0.11 9.82 -6.11
CA THR A 120 -1.40 9.93 -6.80
C THR A 120 -2.50 9.19 -6.04
N GLU A 121 -3.77 9.38 -6.45
CA GLU A 121 -4.93 8.67 -5.92
C GLU A 121 -5.86 8.29 -7.08
N VAL A 122 -5.92 6.98 -7.38
CA VAL A 122 -6.75 6.42 -8.45
C VAL A 122 -7.49 5.20 -7.94
N ASP A 123 -8.82 5.20 -8.05
CA ASP A 123 -9.63 4.03 -7.74
C ASP A 123 -9.32 2.88 -8.71
N VAL A 124 -9.21 1.66 -8.17
CA VAL A 124 -8.95 0.46 -8.94
C VAL A 124 -9.85 -0.69 -8.48
N ILE A 125 -10.06 -1.66 -9.37
CA ILE A 125 -10.94 -2.81 -9.09
C ILE A 125 -10.14 -3.98 -8.50
N THR A 126 -8.90 -4.15 -8.93
CA THR A 126 -8.01 -5.25 -8.50
C THR A 126 -6.75 -4.72 -7.82
N PRO A 127 -6.25 -5.41 -6.79
CA PRO A 127 -4.98 -5.06 -6.18
C PRO A 127 -3.75 -5.55 -6.94
N ASP A 128 -3.94 -6.36 -8.00
CA ASP A 128 -2.86 -7.06 -8.66
C ASP A 128 -2.10 -6.17 -9.65
N ASN A 129 -0.78 -6.35 -9.69
CA ASN A 129 0.14 -5.71 -10.64
C ASN A 129 -0.05 -4.17 -10.77
N PRO A 130 -0.03 -3.41 -9.68
CA PRO A 130 -0.22 -1.96 -9.74
C PRO A 130 0.91 -1.31 -10.56
N SER A 131 0.53 -0.48 -11.51
CA SER A 131 1.47 0.31 -12.31
C SER A 131 0.95 1.72 -12.50
N ILE A 132 1.86 2.68 -12.56
CA ILE A 132 1.53 4.08 -12.80
C ILE A 132 1.02 4.27 -14.24
N SER A 133 -0.02 5.06 -14.42
CA SER A 133 -0.49 5.45 -15.75
C SER A 133 0.24 6.70 -16.27
N ASP A 134 0.09 6.98 -17.56
CA ASP A 134 0.70 8.18 -18.16
C ASP A 134 0.02 9.47 -17.64
N GLU A 135 -1.27 9.43 -17.35
CA GLU A 135 -2.00 10.54 -16.72
C GLU A 135 -1.45 10.83 -15.32
N GLU A 136 -1.14 9.81 -14.54
CA GLU A 136 -0.53 9.99 -13.22
C GLU A 136 0.89 10.58 -13.32
N LYS A 137 1.69 10.15 -14.30
CA LYS A 137 3.01 10.74 -14.55
C LYS A 137 2.90 12.22 -14.91
N ILE A 138 2.00 12.55 -15.84
CA ILE A 138 1.74 13.93 -16.27
C ILE A 138 1.30 14.78 -15.08
N TYR A 139 0.40 14.27 -14.24
CA TYR A 139 -0.05 14.95 -13.02
C TYR A 139 1.12 15.29 -12.09
N LEU A 140 1.99 14.32 -11.79
CA LEU A 140 3.14 14.53 -10.91
C LEU A 140 4.18 15.49 -11.53
N ILE A 141 4.43 15.39 -12.84
CA ILE A 141 5.32 16.31 -13.57
C ILE A 141 4.78 17.74 -13.49
N ASN A 142 3.49 17.94 -13.77
CA ASN A 142 2.85 19.24 -13.70
C ASN A 142 2.90 19.82 -12.29
N THR A 143 2.69 19.00 -11.27
CA THR A 143 2.83 19.42 -9.87
C THR A 143 4.23 19.96 -9.60
N ILE A 144 5.28 19.26 -10.03
CA ILE A 144 6.66 19.75 -9.87
C ILE A 144 6.86 21.05 -10.63
N ASN A 145 6.43 21.10 -11.88
CA ASN A 145 6.66 22.24 -12.75
C ASN A 145 5.90 23.52 -12.29
N ASN A 146 4.84 23.35 -11.52
CA ASN A 146 4.13 24.48 -10.90
C ASN A 146 4.81 25.01 -9.63
N HIS A 147 5.60 24.21 -8.94
CA HIS A 147 6.16 24.56 -7.62
C HIS A 147 7.68 24.73 -7.61
N PHE A 148 8.40 24.17 -8.58
CA PHE A 148 9.86 24.21 -8.63
C PHE A 148 10.38 25.00 -9.82
N VAL A 149 11.47 25.71 -9.63
CA VAL A 149 12.17 26.40 -10.73
C VAL A 149 12.75 25.41 -11.73
N LYS A 150 13.31 24.27 -11.22
CA LYS A 150 13.82 23.18 -12.06
C LYS A 150 12.63 22.41 -12.63
N GLN A 151 12.43 22.57 -13.92
CA GLN A 151 11.37 21.87 -14.65
C GLN A 151 11.80 20.45 -15.00
N ILE A 152 10.83 19.52 -15.06
CA ILE A 152 11.03 18.12 -15.44
C ILE A 152 10.06 17.70 -16.54
N SER A 153 10.44 16.65 -17.26
CA SER A 153 9.65 16.01 -18.31
C SER A 153 9.57 14.50 -18.06
N GLN A 154 8.88 13.77 -18.91
CA GLN A 154 8.84 12.30 -18.85
C GLN A 154 10.22 11.65 -18.97
N GLN A 155 11.16 12.28 -19.68
CA GLN A 155 12.51 11.78 -19.88
C GLN A 155 13.37 11.86 -18.60
N ASP A 156 12.96 12.68 -17.63
CA ASP A 156 13.63 12.82 -16.34
C ASP A 156 13.19 11.77 -15.32
N ILE A 157 12.18 10.95 -15.65
CA ILE A 157 11.74 9.84 -14.81
C ILE A 157 12.73 8.68 -14.94
N VAL A 158 13.41 8.39 -13.83
CA VAL A 158 14.39 7.30 -13.73
C VAL A 158 13.73 5.97 -13.37
N ASP A 159 12.69 6.02 -12.52
CA ASP A 159 11.97 4.84 -12.05
C ASP A 159 10.59 5.23 -11.53
N THR A 160 9.71 4.24 -11.36
CA THR A 160 8.36 4.43 -10.83
C THR A 160 7.99 3.27 -9.91
N TYR A 161 7.12 3.52 -8.93
CA TYR A 161 6.46 2.44 -8.23
C TYR A 161 5.03 2.81 -7.85
N SER A 162 4.20 1.79 -7.68
CA SER A 162 2.81 1.93 -7.30
C SER A 162 2.43 0.92 -6.23
N GLY A 163 1.50 1.29 -5.38
CA GLY A 163 0.93 0.42 -4.36
C GLY A 163 -0.58 0.64 -4.25
N ILE A 164 -1.28 -0.37 -3.71
CA ILE A 164 -2.73 -0.30 -3.50
C ILE A 164 -3.02 -0.15 -2.01
N ARG A 165 -3.80 0.87 -1.67
CA ARG A 165 -4.31 1.11 -0.31
C ARG A 165 -5.70 0.50 -0.19
N PRO A 166 -5.94 -0.38 0.78
CA PRO A 166 -7.29 -0.77 1.17
C PRO A 166 -7.86 0.30 2.12
N LEU A 167 -8.85 1.04 1.67
CA LEU A 167 -9.56 2.03 2.47
C LEU A 167 -10.96 1.51 2.81
N ILE A 168 -11.45 1.79 4.01
CA ILE A 168 -12.84 1.47 4.34
C ILE A 168 -13.75 2.31 3.45
N GLU A 169 -14.76 1.69 2.83
CA GLU A 169 -15.74 2.40 2.02
C GLU A 169 -16.69 3.18 2.94
N ASP A 170 -16.50 4.48 3.00
CA ASP A 170 -17.34 5.44 3.76
C ASP A 170 -17.95 6.52 2.86
N PHE A 171 -17.87 6.31 1.53
CA PHE A 171 -18.39 7.22 0.48
C PHE A 171 -17.76 8.62 0.51
N LYS A 172 -16.61 8.80 1.15
CA LYS A 172 -15.83 10.04 1.14
C LYS A 172 -14.70 9.98 0.11
N GLU A 173 -14.13 11.15 -0.18
CA GLU A 173 -12.88 11.22 -0.95
C GLU A 173 -11.76 10.45 -0.26
N ALA A 174 -10.85 9.82 -1.01
CA ALA A 174 -9.80 8.96 -0.47
C ALA A 174 -8.91 9.66 0.59
N SER A 175 -8.69 10.97 0.44
CA SER A 175 -7.96 11.81 1.39
C SER A 175 -8.69 12.05 2.71
N LYS A 176 -10.03 11.86 2.74
CA LYS A 176 -10.90 12.13 3.89
C LYS A 176 -11.45 10.86 4.55
N VAL A 177 -11.09 9.68 4.05
CA VAL A 177 -11.53 8.41 4.64
C VAL A 177 -11.02 8.30 6.07
N SER A 178 -11.91 7.93 7.00
CA SER A 178 -11.54 7.68 8.39
C SER A 178 -10.52 6.53 8.44
N ARG A 179 -9.49 6.73 9.24
CA ARG A 179 -8.47 5.71 9.56
C ARG A 179 -8.55 5.27 11.01
N ASP A 180 -9.66 5.60 11.68
CA ASP A 180 -9.90 5.19 13.05
C ASP A 180 -10.21 3.70 13.09
N TYR A 181 -9.48 3.00 13.92
CA TYR A 181 -9.67 1.58 14.17
C TYR A 181 -10.69 1.43 15.32
N VAL A 182 -11.65 0.58 15.10
CA VAL A 182 -12.63 0.18 16.13
C VAL A 182 -12.26 -1.20 16.61
#